data_136808fb68f46b222e4bb236ef17f5c8
#
_entry.id   136808fb68f46b222e4bb236ef17f5c8
#
_cell.length_a   1.000
_cell.length_b   1.000
_cell.length_c   1.000
_cell.angle_alpha   90.00
_cell.angle_beta   90.00
_cell.angle_gamma   90.00
#
_symmetry.space_group_name_H-M   'P 1'
#
loop_
_entity.id
_entity.type
_entity.pdbx_description
1 polymer ?
#
loop_
_entity_poly.entity_id
_entity_poly.type
_entity_poly.pdbx_seq_one_letter_code
_entity_poly.pdbx_strand_id
1 'polypeptide(L)'
;ALAGEPSHQHRRAQPGGRERAARRQELPELVERHFAATSSRGIFGHSMGGHGALVTALRHPGRYRSVSAFSPIAAPSQVPWGQKAFRAYLGEDRSAWKAWDAVELLATATEQLPLLVDQGEADEFLQAQLRPELLRAACDAVGHPLTLRMQPGHDHSYYFIATFLGDHFAHHAAALAA
;
A
#
# COMPACT_ATOMS: atom_id res chain seq x y z
N ALA A 1 -44.93 -15.87 -29.32
CA ALA A 1 -43.81 -14.93 -29.31
C ALA A 1 -43.97 -14.03 -28.09
N LEU A 2 -43.22 -14.26 -27.03
CA LEU A 2 -43.09 -13.35 -25.89
C LEU A 2 -41.60 -13.00 -25.75
N ALA A 3 -41.30 -11.72 -25.95
CA ALA A 3 -39.97 -11.16 -25.83
C ALA A 3 -39.50 -11.21 -24.37
N GLY A 4 -38.34 -11.81 -24.12
CA GLY A 4 -37.70 -11.82 -22.81
C GLY A 4 -37.10 -10.43 -22.53
N GLU A 5 -37.41 -9.87 -21.37
CA GLU A 5 -36.81 -8.65 -20.86
C GLU A 5 -35.32 -8.87 -20.48
N PRO A 6 -34.43 -7.90 -20.73
CA PRO A 6 -33.06 -8.03 -20.30
C PRO A 6 -32.97 -7.82 -18.78
N SER A 7 -32.47 -8.83 -18.08
CA SER A 7 -32.18 -8.75 -16.64
C SER A 7 -31.13 -7.66 -16.36
N HIS A 8 -31.55 -6.56 -15.76
CA HIS A 8 -30.66 -5.59 -15.16
C HIS A 8 -29.91 -6.24 -13.97
N GLN A 9 -28.72 -6.75 -14.24
CA GLN A 9 -27.78 -7.09 -13.18
C GLN A 9 -27.34 -5.79 -12.51
N HIS A 10 -27.95 -5.47 -11.38
CA HIS A 10 -27.45 -4.45 -10.47
C HIS A 10 -26.06 -4.88 -10.01
N ARG A 11 -25.01 -4.26 -10.59
CA ARG A 11 -23.67 -4.30 -10.02
C ARG A 11 -23.76 -3.73 -8.62
N ARG A 12 -23.85 -4.59 -7.61
CA ARG A 12 -23.67 -4.18 -6.21
C ARG A 12 -22.27 -3.62 -6.09
N ALA A 13 -22.14 -2.31 -5.85
CA ALA A 13 -20.88 -1.67 -5.55
C ALA A 13 -20.28 -2.38 -4.32
N GLN A 14 -19.07 -2.94 -4.49
CA GLN A 14 -18.42 -3.70 -3.41
C GLN A 14 -18.18 -2.77 -2.21
N PRO A 15 -18.46 -3.18 -0.97
CA PRO A 15 -18.32 -2.35 0.23
C PRO A 15 -16.93 -1.70 0.38
N GLY A 16 -15.86 -2.42 0.01
CA GLY A 16 -14.49 -1.92 0.06
C GLY A 16 -14.16 -0.77 -0.89
N GLY A 17 -14.94 -0.55 -1.95
CA GLY A 17 -14.72 0.55 -2.89
C GLY A 17 -15.11 1.91 -2.29
N ARG A 18 -16.20 1.99 -1.55
CA ARG A 18 -16.66 3.22 -0.89
C ARG A 18 -15.74 3.63 0.26
N GLU A 19 -15.32 2.69 1.08
CA GLU A 19 -14.40 2.95 2.19
C GLU A 19 -13.03 3.45 1.71
N ARG A 20 -12.51 2.91 0.62
CA ARG A 20 -11.25 3.38 0.01
C ARG A 20 -11.39 4.75 -0.64
N ALA A 21 -12.52 5.07 -1.24
CA ALA A 21 -12.79 6.41 -1.79
C ALA A 21 -12.87 7.43 -0.66
N ALA A 22 -13.58 7.12 0.44
CA ALA A 22 -13.67 7.95 1.63
C ALA A 22 -12.29 8.31 2.21
N ARG A 23 -11.43 7.31 2.39
CA ARG A 23 -10.07 7.54 2.90
C ARG A 23 -9.19 8.39 1.98
N ARG A 24 -9.43 8.36 0.68
CA ARG A 24 -8.62 9.10 -0.30
C ARG A 24 -9.06 10.52 -0.53
N GLN A 25 -10.35 10.81 -0.43
CA GLN A 25 -10.92 12.11 -0.74
C GLN A 25 -11.57 12.77 0.48
N GLU A 26 -12.51 12.10 1.10
CA GLU A 26 -13.32 12.68 2.18
C GLU A 26 -12.49 12.97 3.44
N LEU A 27 -11.62 12.04 3.86
CA LEU A 27 -10.80 12.24 5.07
C LEU A 27 -9.76 13.36 4.91
N PRO A 28 -8.95 13.42 3.85
CA PRO A 28 -8.05 14.55 3.64
C PRO A 28 -8.77 15.89 3.57
N GLU A 29 -9.86 15.97 2.82
CA GLU A 29 -10.65 17.20 2.72
C GLU A 29 -11.27 17.62 4.06
N LEU A 30 -11.67 16.65 4.88
CA LEU A 30 -12.19 16.93 6.23
C LEU A 30 -11.08 17.49 7.12
N VAL A 31 -9.90 16.87 7.11
CA VAL A 31 -8.73 17.31 7.89
C VAL A 31 -8.31 18.72 7.47
N GLU A 32 -8.16 18.97 6.18
CA GLU A 32 -7.74 20.28 5.65
C GLU A 32 -8.74 21.40 5.94
N ARG A 33 -10.03 21.08 6.07
CA ARG A 33 -11.06 22.06 6.44
C ARG A 33 -11.10 22.38 7.93
N HIS A 34 -10.75 21.44 8.79
CA HIS A 34 -10.94 21.58 10.25
C HIS A 34 -9.62 21.81 11.02
N PHE A 35 -8.48 21.60 10.39
CA PHE A 35 -7.17 21.76 10.99
C PHE A 35 -6.30 22.65 10.11
N ALA A 36 -5.31 23.31 10.71
CA ALA A 36 -4.30 24.08 9.98
C ALA A 36 -3.30 23.14 9.28
N ALA A 37 -3.81 22.38 8.33
CA ALA A 37 -3.05 21.42 7.53
C ALA A 37 -2.87 21.92 6.09
N THR A 38 -1.72 21.61 5.50
CA THR A 38 -1.47 21.88 4.08
C THR A 38 -1.94 20.71 3.21
N SER A 39 -1.94 20.89 1.88
CA SER A 39 -2.21 19.82 0.94
C SER A 39 -1.01 18.85 0.76
N SER A 40 0.15 19.13 1.35
CA SER A 40 1.31 18.24 1.34
C SER A 40 1.07 17.03 2.26
N ARG A 41 1.20 15.83 1.72
CA ARG A 41 0.82 14.59 2.43
C ARG A 41 1.91 13.55 2.35
N GLY A 42 2.18 12.90 3.48
CA GLY A 42 2.87 11.62 3.56
C GLY A 42 1.88 10.48 3.78
N ILE A 43 2.26 9.26 3.46
CA ILE A 43 1.47 8.06 3.75
C ILE A 43 2.35 6.95 4.28
N PHE A 44 1.92 6.31 5.37
CA PHE A 44 2.61 5.14 5.90
C PHE A 44 1.64 4.15 6.54
N GLY A 45 2.12 2.95 6.81
CA GLY A 45 1.33 1.92 7.47
C GLY A 45 2.15 0.69 7.83
N HIS A 46 1.52 -0.23 8.56
CA HIS A 46 2.10 -1.48 8.99
C HIS A 46 1.38 -2.68 8.35
N SER A 47 2.11 -3.71 7.94
CA SER A 47 1.58 -4.98 7.44
C SER A 47 0.63 -4.77 6.25
N MET A 48 -0.64 -5.13 6.40
CA MET A 48 -1.70 -4.83 5.41
C MET A 48 -1.86 -3.31 5.19
N GLY A 49 -1.71 -2.48 6.23
CA GLY A 49 -1.70 -1.02 6.11
C GLY A 49 -0.46 -0.51 5.37
N GLY A 50 0.70 -1.16 5.53
CA GLY A 50 1.92 -0.90 4.75
C GLY A 50 1.73 -1.19 3.27
N HIS A 51 1.14 -2.36 2.94
CA HIS A 51 0.69 -2.66 1.58
C HIS A 51 -0.25 -1.57 1.05
N GLY A 52 -1.24 -1.17 1.86
CA GLY A 52 -2.19 -0.12 1.51
C GLY A 52 -1.52 1.22 1.21
N ALA A 53 -0.50 1.60 1.98
CA ALA A 53 0.28 2.83 1.77
C ALA A 53 1.02 2.79 0.43
N LEU A 54 1.77 1.71 0.15
CA LEU A 54 2.49 1.51 -1.10
C LEU A 54 1.54 1.58 -2.32
N VAL A 55 0.49 0.76 -2.32
CA VAL A 55 -0.48 0.72 -3.43
C VAL A 55 -1.19 2.06 -3.62
N THR A 56 -1.55 2.74 -2.52
CA THR A 56 -2.26 4.03 -2.63
C THR A 56 -1.36 5.09 -3.26
N ALA A 57 -0.10 5.17 -2.85
CA ALA A 57 0.84 6.12 -3.42
C ALA A 57 1.13 5.83 -4.90
N LEU A 58 1.50 4.59 -5.23
CA LEU A 58 1.83 4.19 -6.61
C LEU A 58 0.66 4.38 -7.60
N ARG A 59 -0.58 4.28 -7.12
CA ARG A 59 -1.78 4.50 -7.96
C ARG A 59 -2.21 5.95 -8.10
N HIS A 60 -1.64 6.85 -7.30
CA HIS A 60 -2.03 8.25 -7.28
C HIS A 60 -0.81 9.17 -7.32
N PRO A 61 -0.07 9.17 -8.44
CA PRO A 61 1.10 10.02 -8.60
C PRO A 61 0.76 11.49 -8.35
N GLY A 62 1.70 12.22 -7.75
CA GLY A 62 1.56 13.63 -7.36
C GLY A 62 0.70 13.89 -6.11
N ARG A 63 0.09 12.85 -5.52
CA ARG A 63 -0.79 13.03 -4.35
C ARG A 63 -0.06 12.99 -3.01
N TYR A 64 1.07 12.31 -2.95
CA TYR A 64 1.88 12.16 -1.75
C TYR A 64 3.29 12.64 -2.03
N ARG A 65 3.93 13.21 -1.01
CA ARG A 65 5.33 13.65 -1.06
C ARG A 65 6.28 12.57 -0.55
N SER A 66 5.78 11.64 0.25
CA SER A 66 6.59 10.58 0.85
C SER A 66 5.75 9.35 1.20
N VAL A 67 6.41 8.20 1.15
CA VAL A 67 5.80 6.88 1.42
C VAL A 67 6.72 6.10 2.33
N SER A 68 6.15 5.46 3.36
CA SER A 68 6.91 4.50 4.14
C SER A 68 6.05 3.33 4.61
N ALA A 69 6.67 2.21 4.99
CA ALA A 69 5.96 1.04 5.45
C ALA A 69 6.76 0.24 6.48
N PHE A 70 6.05 -0.32 7.45
CA PHE A 70 6.57 -1.30 8.40
C PHE A 70 6.07 -2.69 8.01
N SER A 71 6.96 -3.64 7.81
CA SER A 71 6.65 -5.04 7.49
C SER A 71 5.47 -5.20 6.49
N PRO A 72 5.50 -4.52 5.33
CA PRO A 72 4.39 -4.56 4.39
C PRO A 72 4.23 -5.95 3.75
N ILE A 73 2.99 -6.32 3.40
CA ILE A 73 2.76 -7.43 2.46
C ILE A 73 3.16 -6.92 1.07
N ALA A 74 4.38 -7.23 0.62
CA ALA A 74 4.97 -6.63 -0.57
C ALA A 74 4.26 -7.03 -1.87
N ALA A 75 3.98 -8.32 -2.04
CA ALA A 75 3.43 -8.91 -3.25
C ALA A 75 2.20 -9.78 -2.94
N PRO A 76 1.04 -9.20 -2.63
CA PRO A 76 -0.15 -9.97 -2.20
C PRO A 76 -0.66 -10.96 -3.24
N SER A 77 -0.43 -10.73 -4.53
CA SER A 77 -0.80 -11.69 -5.58
C SER A 77 0.01 -12.99 -5.53
N GLN A 78 1.15 -13.00 -4.83
CA GLN A 78 2.10 -14.10 -4.77
C GLN A 78 2.13 -14.82 -3.40
N VAL A 79 1.40 -14.32 -2.41
CA VAL A 79 1.40 -14.86 -1.05
C VAL A 79 0.01 -15.32 -0.60
N PRO A 80 -0.10 -16.32 0.30
CA PRO A 80 -1.37 -16.93 0.67
C PRO A 80 -2.43 -15.95 1.18
N TRP A 81 -2.06 -15.03 2.08
CA TRP A 81 -3.01 -14.04 2.62
C TRP A 81 -3.55 -13.11 1.54
N GLY A 82 -2.66 -12.61 0.69
CA GLY A 82 -3.04 -11.72 -0.40
C GLY A 82 -3.92 -12.43 -1.43
N GLN A 83 -3.57 -13.65 -1.83
CA GLN A 83 -4.39 -14.43 -2.76
C GLN A 83 -5.79 -14.70 -2.21
N LYS A 84 -5.91 -15.07 -0.91
CA LYS A 84 -7.20 -15.24 -0.24
C LYS A 84 -8.03 -13.95 -0.27
N ALA A 85 -7.41 -12.83 0.09
CA ALA A 85 -8.07 -11.52 0.09
C ALA A 85 -8.48 -11.09 -1.31
N PHE A 86 -7.60 -11.24 -2.30
CA PHE A 86 -7.87 -10.83 -3.68
C PHE A 86 -8.99 -11.67 -4.32
N ARG A 87 -9.02 -12.98 -4.08
CA ARG A 87 -10.17 -13.81 -4.50
C ARG A 87 -11.48 -13.31 -3.92
N ALA A 88 -11.49 -13.02 -2.61
CA ALA A 88 -12.70 -12.57 -1.93
C ALA A 88 -13.18 -11.17 -2.39
N TYR A 89 -12.25 -10.24 -2.66
CA TYR A 89 -12.59 -8.84 -2.94
C TYR A 89 -12.59 -8.48 -4.42
N LEU A 90 -11.79 -9.16 -5.24
CA LEU A 90 -11.58 -8.84 -6.66
C LEU A 90 -12.06 -9.95 -7.59
N GLY A 91 -12.32 -11.15 -7.06
CA GLY A 91 -12.69 -12.34 -7.83
C GLY A 91 -11.47 -13.14 -8.30
N GLU A 92 -11.71 -14.14 -9.15
CA GLU A 92 -10.69 -15.09 -9.61
C GLU A 92 -9.80 -14.54 -10.75
N ASP A 93 -10.20 -13.45 -11.39
CA ASP A 93 -9.41 -12.84 -12.46
C ASP A 93 -8.13 -12.21 -11.91
N ARG A 94 -7.02 -12.91 -12.07
CA ARG A 94 -5.71 -12.45 -11.60
C ARG A 94 -5.21 -11.20 -12.33
N SER A 95 -5.71 -10.88 -13.49
CA SER A 95 -5.34 -9.64 -14.20
C SER A 95 -5.83 -8.40 -13.42
N ALA A 96 -6.98 -8.50 -12.76
CA ALA A 96 -7.52 -7.45 -11.90
C ALA A 96 -6.67 -7.24 -10.62
N TRP A 97 -5.91 -8.26 -10.17
CA TRP A 97 -5.09 -8.18 -8.96
C TRP A 97 -3.88 -7.26 -9.13
N LYS A 98 -3.31 -7.20 -10.35
CA LYS A 98 -2.14 -6.37 -10.67
C LYS A 98 -2.32 -4.91 -10.28
N ALA A 99 -3.50 -4.39 -10.44
CA ALA A 99 -3.84 -3.02 -10.05
C ALA A 99 -3.83 -2.77 -8.52
N TRP A 100 -3.62 -3.80 -7.71
CA TRP A 100 -3.64 -3.76 -6.25
C TRP A 100 -2.42 -4.42 -5.62
N ASP A 101 -1.39 -4.71 -6.41
CA ASP A 101 -0.13 -5.31 -5.97
C ASP A 101 1.01 -4.30 -6.18
N ALA A 102 1.75 -3.97 -5.12
CA ALA A 102 2.79 -2.95 -5.18
C ALA A 102 3.92 -3.34 -6.16
N VAL A 103 4.28 -4.62 -6.19
CA VAL A 103 5.33 -5.14 -7.09
C VAL A 103 4.91 -5.01 -8.56
N GLU A 104 3.65 -5.29 -8.88
CA GLU A 104 3.12 -5.12 -10.23
C GLU A 104 2.98 -3.65 -10.63
N LEU A 105 2.59 -2.79 -9.68
CA LEU A 105 2.43 -1.35 -9.93
C LEU A 105 3.76 -0.63 -10.18
N LEU A 106 4.84 -1.06 -9.56
CA LEU A 106 6.19 -0.50 -9.77
C LEU A 106 6.61 -0.59 -11.24
N ALA A 107 6.25 -1.67 -11.94
CA ALA A 107 6.60 -1.85 -13.35
C ALA A 107 6.00 -0.75 -14.29
N THR A 108 4.97 -0.06 -13.84
CA THR A 108 4.28 0.99 -14.60
C THR A 108 4.22 2.33 -13.88
N ALA A 109 4.95 2.47 -12.77
CA ALA A 109 4.97 3.70 -11.97
C ALA A 109 5.53 4.88 -12.80
N THR A 110 4.78 5.98 -12.83
CA THR A 110 5.17 7.21 -13.53
C THR A 110 5.89 8.20 -12.62
N GLU A 111 5.81 8.00 -11.31
CA GLU A 111 6.47 8.80 -10.28
C GLU A 111 7.40 7.90 -9.47
N GLN A 112 8.58 8.39 -9.17
CA GLN A 112 9.59 7.66 -8.40
C GLN A 112 9.76 8.27 -7.00
N LEU A 113 8.71 8.25 -6.19
CA LEU A 113 8.80 8.64 -4.79
C LEU A 113 9.71 7.67 -4.03
N PRO A 114 10.72 8.16 -3.28
CA PRO A 114 11.55 7.31 -2.45
C PRO A 114 10.72 6.55 -1.42
N LEU A 115 10.88 5.23 -1.40
CA LEU A 115 10.21 4.35 -0.44
C LEU A 115 11.13 4.07 0.74
N LEU A 116 10.63 4.24 1.97
CA LEU A 116 11.29 3.76 3.18
C LEU A 116 10.52 2.54 3.72
N VAL A 117 11.21 1.42 3.88
CA VAL A 117 10.60 0.19 4.42
C VAL A 117 11.48 -0.37 5.52
N ASP A 118 10.91 -0.59 6.68
CA ASP A 118 11.51 -1.38 7.75
C ASP A 118 10.86 -2.74 7.85
N GLN A 119 11.70 -3.78 8.01
CA GLN A 119 11.28 -5.17 8.12
C GLN A 119 12.01 -5.87 9.26
N GLY A 120 11.26 -6.42 10.22
CA GLY A 120 11.84 -7.25 11.28
C GLY A 120 12.37 -8.58 10.75
N GLU A 121 13.60 -8.95 11.10
CA GLU A 121 14.20 -10.24 10.69
C GLU A 121 13.65 -11.44 11.47
N ALA A 122 13.17 -11.22 12.69
CA ALA A 122 12.53 -12.23 13.53
C ALA A 122 11.00 -12.32 13.31
N ASP A 123 10.48 -11.63 12.30
CA ASP A 123 9.07 -11.63 11.96
C ASP A 123 8.63 -13.01 11.43
N GLU A 124 7.70 -13.66 12.13
CA GLU A 124 7.20 -14.98 11.77
C GLU A 124 6.53 -15.05 10.40
N PHE A 125 6.03 -13.92 9.88
CA PHE A 125 5.37 -13.81 8.59
C PHE A 125 6.33 -13.46 7.45
N LEU A 126 7.60 -13.16 7.75
CA LEU A 126 8.61 -12.69 6.81
C LEU A 126 8.65 -13.51 5.52
N GLN A 127 8.85 -14.81 5.64
CA GLN A 127 9.05 -15.70 4.50
C GLN A 127 7.78 -16.10 3.77
N ALA A 128 6.68 -16.26 4.51
CA ALA A 128 5.44 -16.79 3.94
C ALA A 128 4.50 -15.71 3.39
N GLN A 129 4.54 -14.48 3.94
CA GLN A 129 3.53 -13.47 3.67
C GLN A 129 4.09 -12.10 3.26
N LEU A 130 5.21 -11.66 3.86
CA LEU A 130 5.69 -10.29 3.68
C LEU A 130 6.58 -10.13 2.46
N ARG A 131 7.56 -11.01 2.29
CA ARG A 131 8.40 -11.15 1.11
C ARG A 131 9.04 -9.82 0.64
N PRO A 132 9.78 -9.11 1.52
CA PRO A 132 10.37 -7.80 1.17
C PRO A 132 11.38 -7.87 0.01
N GLU A 133 11.97 -9.02 -0.23
CA GLU A 133 12.88 -9.25 -1.35
C GLU A 133 12.19 -9.11 -2.71
N LEU A 134 10.89 -9.39 -2.80
CA LEU A 134 10.12 -9.18 -4.04
C LEU A 134 9.94 -7.68 -4.33
N LEU A 135 9.73 -6.87 -3.28
CA LEU A 135 9.66 -5.42 -3.43
C LEU A 135 11.01 -4.85 -3.88
N ARG A 136 12.11 -5.30 -3.25
CA ARG A 136 13.47 -4.90 -3.65
C ARG A 136 13.73 -5.23 -5.11
N ALA A 137 13.50 -6.48 -5.51
CA ALA A 137 13.72 -6.91 -6.89
C ALA A 137 12.90 -6.08 -7.89
N ALA A 138 11.65 -5.75 -7.56
CA ALA A 138 10.81 -4.92 -8.42
C ALA A 138 11.33 -3.48 -8.52
N CYS A 139 11.78 -2.89 -7.40
CA CYS A 139 12.36 -1.55 -7.39
C CYS A 139 13.67 -1.52 -8.21
N ASP A 140 14.56 -2.50 -8.01
CA ASP A 140 15.83 -2.60 -8.71
C ASP A 140 15.62 -2.73 -10.23
N ALA A 141 14.63 -3.51 -10.66
CA ALA A 141 14.32 -3.73 -12.08
C ALA A 141 13.92 -2.46 -12.83
N VAL A 142 13.35 -1.46 -12.14
CA VAL A 142 12.87 -0.20 -12.75
C VAL A 142 13.63 1.03 -12.24
N GLY A 143 14.66 0.85 -11.41
CA GLY A 143 15.43 1.94 -10.82
C GLY A 143 14.60 2.80 -9.83
N HIS A 144 13.57 2.24 -9.19
CA HIS A 144 12.76 2.97 -8.21
C HIS A 144 13.49 3.09 -6.87
N PRO A 145 13.63 4.30 -6.30
CA PRO A 145 14.37 4.49 -5.06
C PRO A 145 13.73 3.74 -3.88
N LEU A 146 14.48 2.82 -3.27
CA LEU A 146 14.04 2.05 -2.10
C LEU A 146 15.12 2.03 -1.02
N THR A 147 14.78 2.50 0.18
CA THR A 147 15.52 2.21 1.41
C THR A 147 14.81 1.09 2.14
N LEU A 148 15.28 -0.15 1.99
CA LEU A 148 14.80 -1.30 2.75
C LEU A 148 15.80 -1.64 3.84
N ARG A 149 15.38 -1.52 5.10
CA ARG A 149 16.17 -1.80 6.28
C ARG A 149 15.67 -3.09 6.93
N MET A 150 16.55 -4.07 7.02
CA MET A 150 16.29 -5.30 7.77
C MET A 150 16.72 -5.07 9.23
N GLN A 151 15.83 -5.32 10.18
CA GLN A 151 16.01 -4.98 11.59
C GLN A 151 16.20 -6.25 12.43
N PRO A 152 17.45 -6.58 12.83
CA PRO A 152 17.76 -7.80 13.57
C PRO A 152 16.99 -7.89 14.89
N GLY A 153 16.45 -9.07 15.19
CA GLY A 153 15.77 -9.38 16.45
C GLY A 153 14.37 -8.78 16.60
N HIS A 154 13.89 -8.02 15.64
CA HIS A 154 12.54 -7.45 15.67
C HIS A 154 11.53 -8.37 14.97
N ASP A 155 10.37 -8.50 15.59
CA ASP A 155 9.22 -9.29 15.11
C ASP A 155 8.15 -8.41 14.44
N HIS A 156 6.91 -8.92 14.32
CA HIS A 156 5.75 -8.21 13.74
C HIS A 156 4.99 -7.33 14.75
N SER A 157 5.58 -7.02 15.90
CA SER A 157 4.88 -6.36 17.01
C SER A 157 4.86 -4.83 16.91
N TYR A 158 4.04 -4.21 17.76
CA TYR A 158 4.03 -2.76 17.92
C TYR A 158 5.32 -2.21 18.55
N TYR A 159 6.11 -3.04 19.25
CA TYR A 159 7.42 -2.63 19.77
C TYR A 159 8.39 -2.36 18.62
N PHE A 160 8.37 -3.19 17.58
CA PHE A 160 9.12 -2.92 16.35
C PHE A 160 8.76 -1.57 15.74
N ILE A 161 7.46 -1.29 15.56
CA ILE A 161 6.99 -0.01 15.04
C ILE A 161 7.45 1.15 15.93
N ALA A 162 7.24 1.05 17.25
CA ALA A 162 7.60 2.09 18.21
C ALA A 162 9.09 2.43 18.17
N THR A 163 9.95 1.43 17.96
CA THR A 163 11.40 1.61 17.88
C THR A 163 11.82 2.50 16.72
N PHE A 164 11.22 2.33 15.54
CA PHE A 164 11.64 3.01 14.30
C PHE A 164 10.68 4.10 13.83
N LEU A 165 9.59 4.37 14.56
CA LEU A 165 8.59 5.37 14.17
C LEU A 165 9.19 6.77 14.02
N GLY A 166 10.18 7.12 14.86
CA GLY A 166 10.89 8.40 14.79
C GLY A 166 11.59 8.61 13.45
N ASP A 167 12.22 7.57 12.90
CA ASP A 167 12.90 7.62 11.61
C ASP A 167 11.90 7.82 10.47
N HIS A 168 10.74 7.13 10.54
CA HIS A 168 9.68 7.32 9.55
C HIS A 168 9.11 8.74 9.61
N PHE A 169 8.90 9.30 10.80
CA PHE A 169 8.51 10.71 10.92
C PHE A 169 9.55 11.67 10.37
N ALA A 170 10.84 11.43 10.61
CA ALA A 170 11.92 12.23 10.04
C ALA A 170 11.92 12.16 8.50
N HIS A 171 11.74 10.97 7.93
CA HIS A 171 11.60 10.76 6.48
C HIS A 171 10.43 11.58 5.91
N HIS A 172 9.26 11.52 6.54
CA HIS A 172 8.10 12.28 6.08
C HIS A 172 8.30 13.79 6.28
N ALA A 173 8.82 14.23 7.42
CA ALA A 173 9.05 15.64 7.71
C ALA A 173 10.01 16.28 6.69
N ALA A 174 11.10 15.61 6.34
CA ALA A 174 12.04 16.09 5.34
C ALA A 174 11.38 16.29 3.96
N ALA A 175 10.54 15.35 3.54
CA ALA A 175 9.84 15.43 2.25
C ALA A 175 8.69 16.46 2.24
N LEU A 176 8.08 16.74 3.39
CA LEU A 176 7.00 17.71 3.51
C LEU A 176 7.49 19.14 3.66
N ALA A 177 8.75 19.34 4.04
CA ALA A 177 9.40 20.65 4.16
C ALA A 177 10.01 21.15 2.84
N ALA A 178 10.19 20.25 1.87
CA ALA A 178 10.70 20.57 0.52
C ALA A 178 9.58 21.05 -0.40
#